data_1e0f4399a5e55936e1ba764837aca80e
#
_entry.id   1e0f4399a5e55936e1ba764837aca80e
#
_cell.length_a   1.000
_cell.length_b   1.000
_cell.length_c   1.000
_cell.angle_alpha   90.00
_cell.angle_beta   90.00
_cell.angle_gamma   90.00
#
_symmetry.space_group_name_H-M   'P 1'
#
loop_
_entity.id
_entity.type
_entity.pdbx_description
1 polymer ?
#
loop_
_entity_poly.entity_id
_entity_poly.type
_entity_poly.pdbx_seq_one_letter_code
_entity_poly.pdbx_strand_id
1 'polypeptide(L)'
;MDTSKYKALFLKETGEHISSIETGLLSLESREGTLKTIDTIFRGFHSIKGMSASMGYDDLARLSHTLEDILGRYRKEKRLPAGEAITLFLKGVDFLKEIVQAVSDGSERTFNVEGFIATLKGNHDKVSDEQQGGAQQPGEPKGVHKLDLPKSIKVEGSLFDDLLVVVGELLSVRSGLVEYGDGASEMELEENIHRLGKSLERLYTMILEARMLPVEDLTHNLPRMVRDMSKGCGKEVDLSVSGKEIKLDKLVLEKMGDPLIHLVRNAIDHGIEPPVERQKRGKPPKGRLSISVRRRPENVVMEIRDDGRGINITALREKALKMGTPPDRLEGMSKKDLLLMTCLPGMSLAEEVTDISGRGVGMDIVKEGVESISGSMEMDSTEGEGTVIRAYLPLSVSIINVLMLHFGEEMFALPLAHIVRIVEV
;
A
#
# COMPACT_ATOMS: atom_id res chain seq x y z
N MET A 1 -8.61 25.58 -29.52
CA MET A 1 -9.00 25.24 -28.14
C MET A 1 -7.98 24.26 -27.61
N ASP A 2 -7.50 24.46 -26.39
CA ASP A 2 -6.37 23.70 -25.84
C ASP A 2 -6.86 22.31 -25.35
N THR A 3 -6.94 21.38 -26.30
CA THR A 3 -7.45 20.00 -26.11
C THR A 3 -6.70 19.23 -25.00
N SER A 4 -5.46 19.62 -24.73
CA SER A 4 -4.60 19.01 -23.72
C SER A 4 -5.09 19.28 -22.27
N LYS A 5 -5.55 20.51 -21.99
CA LYS A 5 -6.09 20.86 -20.66
C LYS A 5 -7.41 20.14 -20.36
N TYR A 6 -8.28 20.02 -21.35
CA TYR A 6 -9.56 19.29 -21.18
C TYR A 6 -9.34 17.80 -20.98
N LYS A 7 -8.36 17.19 -21.70
CA LYS A 7 -7.98 15.80 -21.49
C LYS A 7 -7.45 15.56 -20.07
N ALA A 8 -6.59 16.45 -19.57
CA ALA A 8 -6.04 16.32 -18.22
C ALA A 8 -7.13 16.42 -17.13
N LEU A 9 -8.07 17.36 -17.29
CA LEU A 9 -9.21 17.52 -16.38
C LEU A 9 -10.12 16.30 -16.43
N PHE A 10 -10.46 15.81 -17.62
CA PHE A 10 -11.26 14.61 -17.82
C PHE A 10 -10.65 13.39 -17.11
N LEU A 11 -9.35 13.12 -17.32
CA LEU A 11 -8.65 12.00 -16.69
C LEU A 11 -8.67 12.08 -15.16
N LYS A 12 -8.48 13.29 -14.61
CA LYS A 12 -8.52 13.53 -13.17
C LYS A 12 -9.90 13.26 -12.60
N GLU A 13 -10.95 13.89 -13.14
CA GLU A 13 -12.32 13.74 -12.64
C GLU A 13 -12.83 12.31 -12.81
N THR A 14 -12.52 11.66 -13.94
CA THR A 14 -12.86 10.25 -14.17
C THR A 14 -12.19 9.34 -13.16
N GLY A 15 -10.91 9.57 -12.82
CA GLY A 15 -10.19 8.84 -11.79
C GLY A 15 -10.79 9.01 -10.40
N GLU A 16 -11.19 10.23 -10.02
CA GLU A 16 -11.86 10.52 -8.74
C GLU A 16 -13.23 9.79 -8.65
N HIS A 17 -14.01 9.77 -9.72
CA HIS A 17 -15.27 9.04 -9.77
C HIS A 17 -15.07 7.53 -9.70
N ILE A 18 -14.11 6.97 -10.42
CA ILE A 18 -13.77 5.54 -10.37
C ILE A 18 -13.38 5.12 -8.94
N SER A 19 -12.54 5.89 -8.27
CA SER A 19 -12.12 5.64 -6.88
C SER A 19 -13.31 5.68 -5.90
N SER A 20 -14.21 6.66 -6.06
CA SER A 20 -15.42 6.78 -5.24
C SER A 20 -16.37 5.59 -5.46
N ILE A 21 -16.56 5.15 -6.71
CA ILE A 21 -17.36 3.98 -7.06
C ILE A 21 -16.81 2.72 -6.41
N GLU A 22 -15.50 2.50 -6.51
CA GLU A 22 -14.83 1.33 -5.95
C GLU A 22 -14.98 1.27 -4.42
N THR A 23 -14.72 2.39 -3.73
CA THR A 23 -14.94 2.51 -2.28
C THR A 23 -16.39 2.21 -1.90
N GLY A 24 -17.35 2.73 -2.65
CA GLY A 24 -18.76 2.46 -2.44
C GLY A 24 -19.11 0.97 -2.62
N LEU A 25 -18.59 0.31 -3.66
CA LEU A 25 -18.82 -1.12 -3.91
C LEU A 25 -18.22 -2.00 -2.78
N LEU A 26 -17.04 -1.65 -2.29
CA LEU A 26 -16.41 -2.34 -1.16
C LEU A 26 -17.18 -2.16 0.14
N SER A 27 -17.75 -0.97 0.38
CA SER A 27 -18.61 -0.75 1.56
C SER A 27 -19.93 -1.54 1.48
N LEU A 28 -20.50 -1.71 0.29
CA LEU A 28 -21.65 -2.57 0.10
C LEU A 28 -21.32 -4.05 0.35
N GLU A 29 -20.12 -4.46 0.03
CA GLU A 29 -19.64 -5.83 0.27
C GLU A 29 -19.42 -6.12 1.76
N SER A 30 -18.82 -5.20 2.50
CA SER A 30 -18.63 -5.29 3.95
C SER A 30 -19.93 -5.18 4.76
N ARG A 31 -21.09 -5.01 4.08
CA ARG A 31 -22.42 -4.76 4.68
C ARG A 31 -22.52 -3.45 5.48
N GLU A 32 -21.57 -2.56 5.31
CA GLU A 32 -21.61 -1.20 5.89
C GLU A 32 -22.33 -0.21 4.97
N GLY A 33 -22.43 -0.56 3.68
CA GLY A 33 -23.08 0.27 2.67
C GLY A 33 -24.60 0.31 2.80
N THR A 34 -25.17 1.44 2.39
CA THR A 34 -26.61 1.74 2.47
C THR A 34 -27.16 2.03 1.07
N LEU A 35 -28.49 2.25 0.95
CA LEU A 35 -29.08 2.73 -0.30
C LEU A 35 -28.50 4.07 -0.76
N LYS A 36 -27.99 4.92 0.15
CA LYS A 36 -27.29 6.15 -0.21
C LYS A 36 -25.96 5.84 -0.93
N THR A 37 -25.29 4.74 -0.57
CA THR A 37 -24.07 4.29 -1.23
C THR A 37 -24.36 3.93 -2.69
N ILE A 38 -25.48 3.25 -2.98
CA ILE A 38 -25.92 2.98 -4.36
C ILE A 38 -26.14 4.29 -5.14
N ASP A 39 -26.76 5.29 -4.52
CA ASP A 39 -26.97 6.58 -5.18
C ASP A 39 -25.65 7.29 -5.50
N THR A 40 -24.66 7.15 -4.68
CA THR A 40 -23.30 7.71 -4.91
C THR A 40 -22.62 7.00 -6.08
N ILE A 41 -22.64 5.66 -6.08
CA ILE A 41 -22.06 4.84 -7.15
C ILE A 41 -22.76 5.14 -8.49
N PHE A 42 -24.10 5.21 -8.47
CA PHE A 42 -24.91 5.53 -9.65
C PHE A 42 -24.53 6.88 -10.26
N ARG A 43 -24.41 7.93 -9.43
CA ARG A 43 -23.97 9.26 -9.89
C ARG A 43 -22.55 9.22 -10.46
N GLY A 44 -21.65 8.44 -9.86
CA GLY A 44 -20.30 8.25 -10.38
C GLY A 44 -20.29 7.69 -11.80
N PHE A 45 -21.02 6.58 -12.07
CA PHE A 45 -21.14 6.03 -13.43
C PHE A 45 -21.82 7.01 -14.40
N HIS A 46 -22.86 7.71 -13.94
CA HIS A 46 -23.54 8.73 -14.74
C HIS A 46 -22.60 9.88 -15.15
N SER A 47 -21.77 10.36 -14.23
CA SER A 47 -20.79 11.42 -14.51
C SER A 47 -19.73 10.94 -15.51
N ILE A 48 -19.18 9.74 -15.33
CA ILE A 48 -18.19 9.16 -16.25
C ILE A 48 -18.78 9.03 -17.64
N LYS A 49 -20.01 8.51 -17.75
CA LYS A 49 -20.71 8.39 -19.03
C LYS A 49 -20.84 9.73 -19.74
N GLY A 50 -21.31 10.77 -19.04
CA GLY A 50 -21.50 12.10 -19.60
C GLY A 50 -20.19 12.76 -20.06
N MET A 51 -19.16 12.71 -19.23
CA MET A 51 -17.85 13.26 -19.56
C MET A 51 -17.19 12.52 -20.73
N SER A 52 -17.28 11.18 -20.75
CA SER A 52 -16.71 10.36 -21.83
C SER A 52 -17.38 10.62 -23.18
N ALA A 53 -18.71 10.73 -23.21
CA ALA A 53 -19.46 11.07 -24.40
C ALA A 53 -19.09 12.48 -24.93
N SER A 54 -18.91 13.45 -24.02
CA SER A 54 -18.51 14.83 -24.40
C SER A 54 -17.10 14.91 -24.96
N MET A 55 -16.22 13.98 -24.56
CA MET A 55 -14.83 13.91 -25.01
C MET A 55 -14.61 12.97 -26.20
N GLY A 56 -15.68 12.28 -26.69
CA GLY A 56 -15.59 11.34 -27.79
C GLY A 56 -14.96 9.99 -27.44
N TYR A 57 -14.96 9.61 -26.14
CA TYR A 57 -14.47 8.31 -25.66
C TYR A 57 -15.65 7.32 -25.61
N ASP A 58 -16.09 6.85 -26.78
CA ASP A 58 -17.32 6.03 -26.93
C ASP A 58 -17.30 4.74 -26.11
N ASP A 59 -16.17 4.06 -26.03
CA ASP A 59 -15.99 2.83 -25.27
C ASP A 59 -16.23 3.04 -23.76
N LEU A 60 -15.66 4.12 -23.20
CA LEU A 60 -15.90 4.51 -21.80
C LEU A 60 -17.35 4.88 -21.55
N ALA A 61 -17.96 5.63 -22.46
CA ALA A 61 -19.36 6.05 -22.35
C ALA A 61 -20.31 4.84 -22.37
N ARG A 62 -20.09 3.88 -23.28
CA ARG A 62 -20.91 2.67 -23.43
C ARG A 62 -20.80 1.73 -22.22
N LEU A 63 -19.58 1.51 -21.74
CA LEU A 63 -19.34 0.66 -20.56
C LEU A 63 -19.96 1.28 -19.31
N SER A 64 -19.71 2.57 -19.07
CA SER A 64 -20.29 3.31 -17.93
C SER A 64 -21.81 3.32 -17.96
N HIS A 65 -22.42 3.50 -19.13
CA HIS A 65 -23.87 3.43 -19.31
C HIS A 65 -24.42 2.04 -18.94
N THR A 66 -23.75 0.97 -19.38
CA THR A 66 -24.20 -0.40 -19.05
C THR A 66 -24.13 -0.66 -17.55
N LEU A 67 -23.07 -0.24 -16.88
CA LEU A 67 -22.93 -0.38 -15.43
C LEU A 67 -23.96 0.46 -14.67
N GLU A 68 -24.23 1.68 -15.14
CA GLU A 68 -25.30 2.55 -14.63
C GLU A 68 -26.67 1.87 -14.74
N ASP A 69 -27.01 1.29 -15.91
CA ASP A 69 -28.29 0.60 -16.15
C ASP A 69 -28.48 -0.60 -15.23
N ILE A 70 -27.45 -1.42 -15.07
CA ILE A 70 -27.48 -2.59 -14.18
C ILE A 70 -27.70 -2.13 -12.73
N LEU A 71 -26.95 -1.12 -12.26
CA LEU A 71 -27.09 -0.59 -10.91
C LEU A 71 -28.43 0.10 -10.69
N GLY A 72 -28.97 0.74 -11.74
CA GLY A 72 -30.29 1.38 -11.74
C GLY A 72 -31.45 0.43 -11.41
N ARG A 73 -31.33 -0.86 -11.78
CA ARG A 73 -32.31 -1.89 -11.38
C ARG A 73 -32.30 -2.12 -9.88
N TYR A 74 -31.12 -2.33 -9.27
CA TYR A 74 -30.96 -2.47 -7.81
C TYR A 74 -31.51 -1.26 -7.05
N ARG A 75 -31.22 -0.05 -7.57
CA ARG A 75 -31.73 1.21 -7.02
C ARG A 75 -33.25 1.28 -7.05
N LYS A 76 -33.86 0.93 -8.17
CA LYS A 76 -35.33 0.94 -8.36
C LYS A 76 -36.02 -0.07 -7.46
N GLU A 77 -35.42 -1.24 -7.27
CA GLU A 77 -35.91 -2.32 -6.42
C GLU A 77 -35.60 -2.08 -4.93
N LYS A 78 -34.89 -1.00 -4.58
CA LYS A 78 -34.38 -0.70 -3.23
C LYS A 78 -33.63 -1.89 -2.61
N ARG A 79 -32.90 -2.63 -3.43
CA ARG A 79 -32.13 -3.81 -3.05
C ARG A 79 -30.65 -3.52 -3.16
N LEU A 80 -29.86 -4.01 -2.19
CA LEU A 80 -28.40 -3.89 -2.24
C LEU A 80 -27.82 -5.01 -3.11
N PRO A 81 -26.91 -4.73 -4.06
CA PRO A 81 -26.16 -5.77 -4.73
C PRO A 81 -25.30 -6.52 -3.70
N ALA A 82 -25.13 -7.82 -3.87
CA ALA A 82 -24.36 -8.67 -2.97
C ALA A 82 -23.55 -9.73 -3.74
N GLY A 83 -22.48 -10.22 -3.14
CA GLY A 83 -21.71 -11.37 -3.65
C GLY A 83 -21.25 -11.21 -5.08
N GLU A 84 -21.78 -12.03 -5.99
CA GLU A 84 -21.39 -12.06 -7.40
C GLU A 84 -21.73 -10.78 -8.15
N ALA A 85 -22.83 -10.10 -7.79
CA ALA A 85 -23.18 -8.84 -8.40
C ALA A 85 -22.13 -7.75 -8.11
N ILE A 86 -21.63 -7.65 -6.88
CA ILE A 86 -20.56 -6.71 -6.55
C ILE A 86 -19.28 -7.07 -7.31
N THR A 87 -18.95 -8.37 -7.39
CA THR A 87 -17.80 -8.84 -8.18
C THR A 87 -17.91 -8.41 -9.65
N LEU A 88 -19.10 -8.44 -10.21
CA LEU A 88 -19.35 -8.04 -11.59
C LEU A 88 -19.12 -6.53 -11.78
N PHE A 89 -19.63 -5.70 -10.86
CA PHE A 89 -19.38 -4.26 -10.88
C PHE A 89 -17.89 -3.93 -10.73
N LEU A 90 -17.17 -4.61 -9.84
CA LEU A 90 -15.73 -4.41 -9.65
C LEU A 90 -14.95 -4.75 -10.92
N LYS A 91 -15.29 -5.85 -11.63
CA LYS A 91 -14.70 -6.17 -12.94
C LYS A 91 -14.98 -5.07 -13.97
N GLY A 92 -16.20 -4.50 -13.95
CA GLY A 92 -16.55 -3.37 -14.82
C GLY A 92 -15.71 -2.14 -14.53
N VAL A 93 -15.47 -1.83 -13.25
CA VAL A 93 -14.60 -0.75 -12.81
C VAL A 93 -13.16 -0.96 -13.25
N ASP A 94 -12.65 -2.19 -13.18
CA ASP A 94 -11.29 -2.51 -13.67
C ASP A 94 -11.15 -2.26 -15.16
N PHE A 95 -12.14 -2.68 -15.92
CA PHE A 95 -12.12 -2.46 -17.36
C PHE A 95 -12.19 -0.96 -17.71
N LEU A 96 -12.97 -0.17 -16.94
CA LEU A 96 -12.94 1.31 -17.06
C LEU A 96 -11.53 1.87 -16.77
N LYS A 97 -10.84 1.39 -15.73
CA LYS A 97 -9.47 1.81 -15.40
C LYS A 97 -8.49 1.51 -16.53
N GLU A 98 -8.58 0.32 -17.15
CA GLU A 98 -7.73 -0.06 -18.29
C GLU A 98 -7.92 0.87 -19.48
N ILE A 99 -9.16 1.21 -19.82
CA ILE A 99 -9.46 2.14 -20.92
C ILE A 99 -8.95 3.55 -20.60
N VAL A 100 -9.19 4.05 -19.37
CA VAL A 100 -8.71 5.37 -18.92
C VAL A 100 -7.19 5.44 -18.97
N GLN A 101 -6.50 4.37 -18.56
CA GLN A 101 -5.04 4.30 -18.63
C GLN A 101 -4.55 4.35 -20.10
N ALA A 102 -5.17 3.63 -21.00
CA ALA A 102 -4.83 3.68 -22.42
C ALA A 102 -5.04 5.08 -23.02
N VAL A 103 -6.13 5.76 -22.63
CA VAL A 103 -6.38 7.16 -23.01
C VAL A 103 -5.29 8.08 -22.46
N SER A 104 -4.85 7.87 -21.22
CA SER A 104 -3.76 8.63 -20.58
C SER A 104 -2.45 8.48 -21.34
N ASP A 105 -2.09 7.24 -21.65
CA ASP A 105 -0.83 6.88 -22.31
C ASP A 105 -0.83 7.19 -23.82
N GLY A 106 -1.97 7.60 -24.37
CA GLY A 106 -2.12 7.86 -25.82
C GLY A 106 -1.96 6.62 -26.67
N SER A 107 -2.20 5.42 -26.09
CA SER A 107 -2.05 4.14 -26.81
C SER A 107 -3.32 3.81 -27.60
N GLU A 108 -3.17 3.43 -28.87
CA GLU A 108 -4.27 2.93 -29.72
C GLU A 108 -4.61 1.46 -29.42
N ARG A 109 -4.83 1.12 -28.14
CA ARG A 109 -5.29 -0.22 -27.78
C ARG A 109 -6.76 -0.36 -28.12
N THR A 110 -7.11 -1.40 -28.89
CA THR A 110 -8.50 -1.79 -29.14
C THR A 110 -9.02 -2.65 -28.00
N PHE A 111 -10.11 -2.23 -27.39
CA PHE A 111 -10.79 -2.96 -26.31
C PHE A 111 -12.02 -3.69 -26.85
N ASN A 112 -12.21 -4.96 -26.50
CA ASN A 112 -13.46 -5.67 -26.84
C ASN A 112 -14.55 -5.32 -25.83
N VAL A 113 -15.01 -4.06 -25.86
CA VAL A 113 -16.05 -3.54 -24.95
C VAL A 113 -17.38 -4.24 -25.17
N GLU A 114 -17.73 -4.60 -26.42
CA GLU A 114 -18.98 -5.30 -26.73
C GLU A 114 -19.01 -6.70 -26.14
N GLY A 115 -17.95 -7.47 -26.28
CA GLY A 115 -17.82 -8.79 -25.68
C GLY A 115 -17.91 -8.73 -24.16
N PHE A 116 -17.29 -7.72 -23.56
CA PHE A 116 -17.34 -7.53 -22.12
C PHE A 116 -18.73 -7.12 -21.64
N ILE A 117 -19.42 -6.20 -22.33
CA ILE A 117 -20.82 -5.81 -22.05
C ILE A 117 -21.78 -7.02 -22.18
N ALA A 118 -21.58 -7.86 -23.19
CA ALA A 118 -22.37 -9.08 -23.34
C ALA A 118 -22.19 -10.03 -22.14
N THR A 119 -20.95 -10.17 -21.67
CA THR A 119 -20.63 -10.96 -20.47
C THR A 119 -21.27 -10.36 -19.21
N LEU A 120 -21.23 -9.03 -19.04
CA LEU A 120 -21.85 -8.32 -17.92
C LEU A 120 -23.38 -8.57 -17.90
N LYS A 121 -24.05 -8.44 -19.04
CA LYS A 121 -25.50 -8.65 -19.15
C LYS A 121 -25.88 -10.12 -18.95
N GLY A 122 -25.15 -11.05 -19.58
CA GLY A 122 -25.44 -12.48 -19.47
C GLY A 122 -25.23 -13.06 -18.07
N ASN A 123 -24.23 -12.58 -17.34
CA ASN A 123 -23.99 -12.97 -15.95
C ASN A 123 -25.01 -12.31 -15.01
N HIS A 124 -25.42 -11.07 -15.27
CA HIS A 124 -26.46 -10.41 -14.47
C HIS A 124 -27.82 -11.15 -14.57
N ASP A 125 -28.20 -11.58 -15.75
CA ASP A 125 -29.46 -12.31 -15.96
C ASP A 125 -29.45 -13.69 -15.28
N LYS A 126 -28.28 -14.37 -15.23
CA LYS A 126 -28.08 -15.62 -14.47
C LYS A 126 -28.12 -15.42 -12.94
N VAL A 127 -27.54 -14.35 -12.42
CA VAL A 127 -27.57 -14.03 -10.98
C VAL A 127 -28.98 -13.65 -10.51
N SER A 128 -29.85 -13.22 -11.41
CA SER A 128 -31.27 -12.94 -11.13
C SER A 128 -32.11 -14.21 -11.03
N ASP A 129 -31.70 -15.33 -11.66
CA ASP A 129 -32.47 -16.59 -11.71
C ASP A 129 -31.90 -17.70 -10.80
N GLU A 130 -30.67 -17.62 -10.29
CA GLU A 130 -30.02 -18.68 -9.49
C GLU A 130 -30.07 -18.41 -7.98
N GLN A 131 -31.22 -18.64 -7.37
CA GLN A 131 -31.29 -19.19 -6.01
C GLN A 131 -31.36 -20.71 -6.06
N GLN A 132 -30.55 -21.41 -6.83
CA GLN A 132 -30.35 -22.88 -6.67
C GLN A 132 -29.16 -23.37 -7.52
N GLY A 133 -28.14 -23.85 -6.82
CA GLY A 133 -27.35 -25.05 -7.18
C GLY A 133 -26.25 -24.91 -8.23
N GLY A 134 -25.03 -25.28 -7.83
CA GLY A 134 -24.06 -25.87 -8.75
C GLY A 134 -22.68 -25.21 -8.82
N ALA A 135 -21.73 -25.87 -8.17
CA ALA A 135 -20.31 -25.56 -8.24
C ALA A 135 -19.74 -25.70 -9.65
N GLN A 136 -19.04 -24.68 -10.15
CA GLN A 136 -18.11 -24.80 -11.27
C GLN A 136 -16.75 -24.22 -10.93
N GLN A 137 -15.71 -24.91 -11.41
CA GLN A 137 -14.29 -24.77 -11.11
C GLN A 137 -13.71 -23.37 -11.34
N PRO A 138 -12.70 -22.96 -10.54
CA PRO A 138 -12.05 -21.65 -10.66
C PRO A 138 -11.06 -21.61 -11.82
N GLY A 139 -11.24 -20.64 -12.70
CA GLY A 139 -10.22 -20.25 -13.66
C GLY A 139 -9.08 -19.49 -12.98
N GLU A 140 -7.87 -19.70 -13.47
CA GLU A 140 -6.61 -19.13 -12.96
C GLU A 140 -6.62 -17.61 -12.79
N PRO A 141 -6.09 -17.07 -11.70
CA PRO A 141 -5.94 -15.62 -11.52
C PRO A 141 -4.73 -15.11 -12.31
N LYS A 142 -4.96 -14.46 -13.42
CA LYS A 142 -3.95 -13.65 -14.11
C LYS A 142 -4.04 -12.20 -13.61
N GLY A 143 -3.02 -11.75 -12.90
CA GLY A 143 -2.86 -10.33 -12.57
C GLY A 143 -1.89 -10.10 -11.40
N VAL A 144 -0.72 -9.54 -11.70
CA VAL A 144 0.19 -9.00 -10.67
C VAL A 144 -0.47 -7.74 -10.11
N HIS A 145 -1.06 -7.84 -8.91
CA HIS A 145 -1.60 -6.68 -8.21
C HIS A 145 -0.43 -5.81 -7.74
N LYS A 146 -0.32 -4.60 -8.29
CA LYS A 146 0.56 -3.54 -7.78
C LYS A 146 -0.27 -2.58 -6.94
N LEU A 147 0.31 -2.12 -5.84
CA LEU A 147 -0.22 -0.98 -5.10
C LEU A 147 0.25 0.29 -5.81
N ASP A 148 -0.67 0.98 -6.47
CA ASP A 148 -0.37 2.22 -7.18
C ASP A 148 -0.59 3.41 -6.25
N LEU A 149 0.50 4.08 -5.89
CA LEU A 149 0.47 5.36 -5.18
C LEU A 149 0.22 6.52 -6.15
N PRO A 150 -0.36 7.64 -5.67
CA PRO A 150 -0.59 8.82 -6.50
C PRO A 150 0.69 9.31 -7.16
N LYS A 151 0.68 9.48 -8.49
CA LYS A 151 1.83 10.01 -9.25
C LYS A 151 2.10 11.50 -8.95
N SER A 152 1.10 12.23 -8.43
CA SER A 152 1.19 13.64 -8.07
C SER A 152 0.78 13.85 -6.62
N ILE A 153 1.45 14.79 -5.95
CA ILE A 153 1.12 15.23 -4.59
C ILE A 153 0.30 16.50 -4.70
N LYS A 154 -0.86 16.56 -4.06
CA LYS A 154 -1.64 17.80 -3.91
C LYS A 154 -1.03 18.58 -2.75
N VAL A 155 -0.54 19.78 -3.02
CA VAL A 155 0.05 20.68 -2.02
C VAL A 155 -0.87 21.89 -1.90
N GLU A 156 -1.16 22.32 -0.66
CA GLU A 156 -1.93 23.53 -0.42
C GLU A 156 -1.15 24.78 -0.84
N GLY A 157 -1.84 25.77 -1.45
CA GLY A 157 -1.20 27.00 -1.93
C GLY A 157 -0.47 27.76 -0.83
N SER A 158 -0.99 27.77 0.40
CA SER A 158 -0.38 28.38 1.58
C SER A 158 1.04 27.89 1.86
N LEU A 159 1.37 26.62 1.55
CA LEU A 159 2.71 26.09 1.73
C LEU A 159 3.73 26.80 0.82
N PHE A 160 3.33 27.19 -0.39
CA PHE A 160 4.21 27.95 -1.28
C PHE A 160 4.48 29.36 -0.76
N ASP A 161 3.48 30.00 -0.14
CA ASP A 161 3.64 31.30 0.50
C ASP A 161 4.63 31.23 1.66
N ASP A 162 4.49 30.20 2.50
CA ASP A 162 5.40 29.93 3.63
C ASP A 162 6.83 29.61 3.14
N LEU A 163 6.98 28.83 2.06
CA LEU A 163 8.29 28.55 1.44
C LEU A 163 8.95 29.83 0.95
N LEU A 164 8.19 30.76 0.33
CA LEU A 164 8.71 32.04 -0.11
C LEU A 164 9.22 32.91 1.04
N VAL A 165 8.55 32.87 2.19
CA VAL A 165 8.99 33.57 3.43
C VAL A 165 10.36 33.02 3.87
N VAL A 166 10.51 31.69 3.96
CA VAL A 166 11.78 31.06 4.38
C VAL A 166 12.90 31.35 3.37
N VAL A 167 12.60 31.33 2.07
CA VAL A 167 13.59 31.72 1.04
C VAL A 167 14.00 33.19 1.22
N GLY A 168 13.07 34.08 1.56
CA GLY A 168 13.37 35.49 1.88
C GLY A 168 14.30 35.61 3.09
N GLU A 169 14.06 34.84 4.16
CA GLU A 169 14.95 34.77 5.34
C GLU A 169 16.36 34.30 4.96
N LEU A 170 16.47 33.24 4.14
CA LEU A 170 17.76 32.74 3.66
C LEU A 170 18.53 33.77 2.82
N LEU A 171 17.84 34.52 1.96
CA LEU A 171 18.46 35.59 1.19
C LEU A 171 18.95 36.73 2.09
N SER A 172 18.21 37.06 3.15
CA SER A 172 18.62 38.07 4.14
C SER A 172 19.88 37.63 4.91
N VAL A 173 19.91 36.37 5.38
CA VAL A 173 21.09 35.81 6.07
C VAL A 173 22.31 35.80 5.14
N ARG A 174 22.13 35.40 3.86
CA ARG A 174 23.21 35.46 2.85
C ARG A 174 23.76 36.87 2.73
N SER A 175 22.92 37.89 2.68
CA SER A 175 23.37 39.28 2.57
C SER A 175 24.23 39.69 3.78
N GLY A 176 23.80 39.32 5.00
CA GLY A 176 24.59 39.57 6.22
C GLY A 176 25.94 38.83 6.24
N LEU A 177 25.99 37.61 5.69
CA LEU A 177 27.27 36.86 5.58
C LEU A 177 28.22 37.47 4.52
N VAL A 178 27.72 38.08 3.45
CA VAL A 178 28.54 38.76 2.44
C VAL A 178 29.14 40.04 3.01
N GLU A 179 28.37 40.81 3.80
CA GLU A 179 28.83 42.03 4.48
C GLU A 179 29.90 41.76 5.54
N TYR A 180 30.01 40.50 6.06
CA TYR A 180 31.04 40.10 7.04
C TYR A 180 32.46 40.34 6.51
N GLY A 181 32.71 40.25 5.20
CA GLY A 181 33.98 40.59 4.56
C GLY A 181 34.48 42.02 4.81
N ASP A 182 33.58 42.94 5.20
CA ASP A 182 33.86 44.37 5.39
C ASP A 182 34.06 44.79 6.86
N GLY A 183 34.26 43.83 7.80
CA GLY A 183 34.66 44.13 9.19
C GLY A 183 33.58 43.90 10.25
N ALA A 184 32.61 43.08 9.97
CA ALA A 184 31.59 42.61 10.96
C ALA A 184 32.24 41.80 12.10
N SER A 185 31.61 41.77 13.28
CA SER A 185 32.11 41.05 14.46
C SER A 185 31.92 39.55 14.37
N GLU A 186 32.76 38.75 15.05
CA GLU A 186 32.63 37.29 15.14
C GLU A 186 31.24 36.88 15.69
N MET A 187 30.67 37.66 16.59
CA MET A 187 29.35 37.44 17.18
C MET A 187 28.21 37.59 16.11
N GLU A 188 28.35 38.53 15.18
CA GLU A 188 27.38 38.69 14.06
C GLU A 188 27.48 37.52 13.06
N LEU A 189 28.65 36.95 12.87
CA LEU A 189 28.85 35.75 12.07
C LEU A 189 28.18 34.54 12.71
N GLU A 190 28.38 34.30 14.00
CA GLU A 190 27.74 33.22 14.73
C GLU A 190 26.20 33.32 14.71
N GLU A 191 25.67 34.55 14.90
CA GLU A 191 24.22 34.78 14.80
C GLU A 191 23.69 34.49 13.44
N ASN A 192 24.37 34.91 12.36
CA ASN A 192 23.95 34.61 10.99
C ASN A 192 24.04 33.13 10.68
N ILE A 193 25.06 32.40 11.12
CA ILE A 193 25.17 30.95 10.98
C ILE A 193 24.01 30.24 11.70
N HIS A 194 23.68 30.67 12.93
CA HIS A 194 22.58 30.10 13.69
C HIS A 194 21.22 30.33 13.02
N ARG A 195 20.97 31.54 12.50
CA ARG A 195 19.79 31.87 11.73
C ARG A 195 19.69 31.05 10.46
N LEU A 196 20.81 30.85 9.73
CA LEU A 196 20.88 29.99 8.56
C LEU A 196 20.43 28.56 8.89
N GLY A 197 20.99 27.99 9.96
CA GLY A 197 20.64 26.66 10.43
C GLY A 197 19.14 26.51 10.69
N LYS A 198 18.54 27.45 11.43
CA LYS A 198 17.10 27.45 11.72
C LYS A 198 16.23 27.56 10.46
N SER A 199 16.60 28.43 9.52
CA SER A 199 15.84 28.62 8.29
C SER A 199 15.94 27.38 7.39
N LEU A 200 17.10 26.71 7.35
CA LEU A 200 17.27 25.43 6.64
C LEU A 200 16.46 24.31 7.26
N GLU A 201 16.44 24.17 8.60
CA GLU A 201 15.59 23.18 9.28
C GLU A 201 14.11 23.40 9.00
N ARG A 202 13.67 24.66 9.03
CA ARG A 202 12.27 25.01 8.71
C ARG A 202 11.92 24.66 7.28
N LEU A 203 12.78 25.05 6.32
CA LEU A 203 12.60 24.71 4.90
C LEU A 203 12.51 23.20 4.69
N TYR A 204 13.40 22.46 5.31
CA TYR A 204 13.42 21.00 5.27
C TYR A 204 12.12 20.39 5.79
N THR A 205 11.65 20.84 6.95
CA THR A 205 10.39 20.37 7.56
C THR A 205 9.20 20.61 6.63
N MET A 206 9.13 21.78 6.02
CA MET A 206 8.05 22.15 5.10
C MET A 206 8.07 21.28 3.83
N ILE A 207 9.26 21.01 3.26
CA ILE A 207 9.39 20.11 2.10
C ILE A 207 8.97 18.69 2.47
N LEU A 208 9.32 18.21 3.68
CA LEU A 208 8.90 16.90 4.17
C LEU A 208 7.38 16.83 4.30
N GLU A 209 6.77 17.82 4.94
CA GLU A 209 5.31 17.87 5.11
C GLU A 209 4.59 17.86 3.77
N ALA A 210 5.10 18.60 2.78
CA ALA A 210 4.58 18.61 1.41
C ALA A 210 4.61 17.23 0.74
N ARG A 211 5.55 16.38 1.12
CA ARG A 211 5.79 15.05 0.52
C ARG A 211 5.08 13.92 1.27
N MET A 212 4.52 14.22 2.44
CA MET A 212 3.84 13.23 3.26
C MET A 212 2.47 12.84 2.67
N LEU A 213 2.25 11.53 2.53
CA LEU A 213 0.97 10.93 2.11
C LEU A 213 0.40 10.07 3.24
N PRO A 214 -0.93 9.99 3.38
CA PRO A 214 -1.54 9.09 4.35
C PRO A 214 -1.32 7.63 3.96
N VAL A 215 -1.20 6.75 4.94
CA VAL A 215 -1.10 5.30 4.73
C VAL A 215 -2.31 4.74 4.00
N GLU A 216 -3.45 5.45 4.03
CA GLU A 216 -4.64 5.09 3.26
C GLU A 216 -4.35 4.95 1.77
N ASP A 217 -3.48 5.80 1.20
CA ASP A 217 -3.09 5.73 -0.21
C ASP A 217 -2.39 4.40 -0.56
N LEU A 218 -1.67 3.81 0.41
CA LEU A 218 -1.05 2.49 0.26
C LEU A 218 -2.06 1.35 0.47
N THR A 219 -3.05 1.53 1.36
CA THR A 219 -3.88 0.43 1.86
C THR A 219 -5.28 0.36 1.25
N HIS A 220 -5.71 1.36 0.47
CA HIS A 220 -7.08 1.47 -0.06
C HIS A 220 -7.50 0.26 -0.91
N ASN A 221 -6.58 -0.36 -1.67
CA ASN A 221 -6.85 -1.52 -2.51
C ASN A 221 -6.70 -2.87 -1.77
N LEU A 222 -6.15 -2.89 -0.55
CA LEU A 222 -5.91 -4.13 0.19
C LEU A 222 -7.18 -4.96 0.45
N PRO A 223 -8.34 -4.38 0.83
CA PRO A 223 -9.55 -5.17 1.07
C PRO A 223 -9.95 -6.01 -0.14
N ARG A 224 -9.86 -5.43 -1.33
CA ARG A 224 -10.14 -6.13 -2.58
C ARG A 224 -9.11 -7.23 -2.85
N MET A 225 -7.83 -6.90 -2.72
CA MET A 225 -6.74 -7.84 -2.97
C MET A 225 -6.81 -9.05 -2.00
N VAL A 226 -7.04 -8.81 -0.70
CA VAL A 226 -7.22 -9.87 0.30
C VAL A 226 -8.39 -10.78 -0.06
N ARG A 227 -9.50 -10.19 -0.50
CA ARG A 227 -10.67 -10.95 -0.94
C ARG A 227 -10.36 -11.86 -2.12
N ASP A 228 -9.72 -11.31 -3.17
CA ASP A 228 -9.43 -12.06 -4.40
C ASP A 228 -8.42 -13.20 -4.11
N MET A 229 -7.38 -12.93 -3.32
CA MET A 229 -6.41 -13.94 -2.86
C MET A 229 -7.10 -15.03 -2.01
N SER A 230 -7.94 -14.64 -1.04
CA SER A 230 -8.61 -15.60 -0.14
C SER A 230 -9.56 -16.52 -0.90
N LYS A 231 -10.31 -16.00 -1.87
CA LYS A 231 -11.17 -16.80 -2.74
C LYS A 231 -10.36 -17.80 -3.58
N GLY A 232 -9.21 -17.37 -4.11
CA GLY A 232 -8.32 -18.25 -4.89
C GLY A 232 -7.81 -19.43 -4.08
N CYS A 233 -7.63 -19.26 -2.76
CA CYS A 233 -7.15 -20.30 -1.84
C CYS A 233 -8.27 -21.06 -1.11
N GLY A 234 -9.56 -20.78 -1.40
CA GLY A 234 -10.69 -21.38 -0.69
C GLY A 234 -10.74 -21.02 0.80
N LYS A 235 -10.23 -19.84 1.18
CA LYS A 235 -10.18 -19.35 2.55
C LYS A 235 -11.10 -18.16 2.75
N GLU A 236 -11.52 -17.93 3.98
CA GLU A 236 -12.28 -16.75 4.37
C GLU A 236 -11.42 -15.91 5.30
N VAL A 237 -11.18 -14.63 4.95
CA VAL A 237 -10.32 -13.71 5.71
C VAL A 237 -11.05 -12.40 5.95
N ASP A 238 -10.95 -11.93 7.20
CA ASP A 238 -11.42 -10.61 7.63
C ASP A 238 -10.23 -9.68 7.79
N LEU A 239 -10.18 -8.61 6.99
CA LEU A 239 -9.12 -7.62 7.04
C LEU A 239 -9.56 -6.41 7.86
N SER A 240 -8.75 -6.02 8.84
CA SER A 240 -8.87 -4.75 9.54
C SER A 240 -7.63 -3.89 9.33
N VAL A 241 -7.82 -2.60 9.01
CA VAL A 241 -6.73 -1.64 8.86
C VAL A 241 -6.98 -0.44 9.76
N SER A 242 -6.01 -0.11 10.63
CA SER A 242 -6.07 1.03 11.55
C SER A 242 -4.85 1.93 11.40
N GLY A 243 -5.00 3.23 11.70
CA GLY A 243 -3.93 4.23 11.53
C GLY A 243 -3.74 4.66 10.08
N LYS A 244 -4.78 4.57 9.26
CA LYS A 244 -4.79 4.96 7.84
C LYS A 244 -4.45 6.43 7.62
N GLU A 245 -4.81 7.28 8.58
CA GLU A 245 -4.60 8.74 8.59
C GLU A 245 -3.14 9.13 8.86
N ILE A 246 -2.32 8.21 9.35
CA ILE A 246 -0.90 8.49 9.63
C ILE A 246 -0.18 8.76 8.33
N LYS A 247 0.53 9.89 8.31
CA LYS A 247 1.29 10.33 7.15
C LYS A 247 2.73 9.83 7.21
N LEU A 248 3.22 9.36 6.06
CA LEU A 248 4.59 8.94 5.81
C LEU A 248 5.11 9.56 4.53
N ASP A 249 6.42 9.68 4.43
CA ASP A 249 7.07 10.10 3.19
C ASP A 249 6.65 9.19 2.02
N LYS A 250 6.34 9.80 0.88
CA LYS A 250 5.93 9.08 -0.34
C LYS A 250 6.91 7.96 -0.72
N LEU A 251 8.22 8.20 -0.60
CA LEU A 251 9.24 7.20 -0.93
C LEU A 251 9.18 5.99 0.03
N VAL A 252 8.90 6.23 1.33
CA VAL A 252 8.70 5.15 2.30
C VAL A 252 7.49 4.31 1.91
N LEU A 253 6.37 4.96 1.57
CA LEU A 253 5.16 4.24 1.12
C LEU A 253 5.40 3.47 -0.18
N GLU A 254 6.10 4.05 -1.16
CA GLU A 254 6.44 3.37 -2.42
C GLU A 254 7.28 2.12 -2.19
N LYS A 255 8.29 2.22 -1.32
CA LYS A 255 9.16 1.08 -0.99
C LYS A 255 8.46 0.00 -0.16
N MET A 256 7.45 0.38 0.63
CA MET A 256 6.66 -0.56 1.44
C MET A 256 5.55 -1.27 0.65
N GLY A 257 5.24 -0.84 -0.57
CA GLY A 257 4.17 -1.42 -1.39
C GLY A 257 4.33 -2.93 -1.61
N ASP A 258 5.43 -3.32 -2.25
CA ASP A 258 5.72 -4.73 -2.55
C ASP A 258 5.92 -5.59 -1.28
N PRO A 259 6.70 -5.15 -0.25
CA PRO A 259 6.76 -5.81 1.04
C PRO A 259 5.39 -6.06 1.68
N LEU A 260 4.51 -5.07 1.70
CA LEU A 260 3.19 -5.21 2.32
C LEU A 260 2.32 -6.23 1.59
N ILE A 261 2.30 -6.19 0.25
CA ILE A 261 1.60 -7.21 -0.56
C ILE A 261 2.11 -8.61 -0.24
N HIS A 262 3.43 -8.75 -0.12
CA HIS A 262 4.06 -10.04 0.16
C HIS A 262 3.69 -10.56 1.55
N LEU A 263 3.70 -9.70 2.57
CA LEU A 263 3.28 -10.05 3.93
C LEU A 263 1.81 -10.49 3.98
N VAL A 264 0.93 -9.75 3.31
CA VAL A 264 -0.49 -10.11 3.20
C VAL A 264 -0.67 -11.45 2.50
N ARG A 265 0.06 -11.69 1.41
CA ARG A 265 0.03 -12.96 0.68
C ARG A 265 0.50 -14.12 1.58
N ASN A 266 1.62 -13.96 2.28
CA ASN A 266 2.13 -14.98 3.19
C ASN A 266 1.13 -15.32 4.32
N ALA A 267 0.47 -14.31 4.88
CA ALA A 267 -0.57 -14.52 5.87
C ALA A 267 -1.74 -15.34 5.30
N ILE A 268 -2.16 -15.06 4.06
CA ILE A 268 -3.28 -15.77 3.42
C ILE A 268 -2.85 -17.16 2.96
N ASP A 269 -1.74 -17.29 2.22
CA ASP A 269 -1.35 -18.57 1.60
C ASP A 269 -0.87 -19.58 2.63
N HIS A 270 -0.04 -19.16 3.57
CA HIS A 270 0.68 -20.04 4.50
C HIS A 270 0.25 -19.88 5.96
N GLY A 271 -0.20 -18.70 6.39
CA GLY A 271 -0.61 -18.40 7.75
C GLY A 271 -1.99 -18.95 8.07
N ILE A 272 -3.02 -18.38 7.46
CA ILE A 272 -4.43 -18.66 7.75
C ILE A 272 -4.81 -20.03 7.17
N GLU A 273 -5.44 -20.86 7.99
CA GLU A 273 -5.91 -22.20 7.61
C GLU A 273 -7.28 -22.12 6.89
N PRO A 274 -7.63 -23.12 6.05
CA PRO A 274 -8.97 -23.25 5.48
C PRO A 274 -10.06 -23.36 6.57
N PRO A 275 -11.31 -22.94 6.32
CA PRO A 275 -12.38 -22.89 7.30
C PRO A 275 -12.60 -24.22 8.06
N VAL A 276 -12.53 -25.36 7.36
CA VAL A 276 -12.69 -26.71 7.94
C VAL A 276 -11.56 -27.04 8.93
N GLU A 277 -10.33 -26.67 8.61
CA GLU A 277 -9.17 -26.90 9.49
C GLU A 277 -9.24 -26.00 10.73
N ARG A 278 -9.64 -24.75 10.57
CA ARG A 278 -9.85 -23.80 11.67
C ARG A 278 -10.88 -24.31 12.67
N GLN A 279 -12.02 -24.78 12.19
CA GLN A 279 -13.07 -25.33 13.04
C GLN A 279 -12.59 -26.56 13.84
N LYS A 280 -11.80 -27.45 13.21
CA LYS A 280 -11.19 -28.60 13.92
C LYS A 280 -10.25 -28.16 15.04
N ARG A 281 -9.63 -26.99 14.95
CA ARG A 281 -8.77 -26.41 15.98
C ARG A 281 -9.50 -25.49 16.95
N GLY A 282 -10.82 -25.40 16.87
CA GLY A 282 -11.64 -24.54 17.74
C GLY A 282 -11.57 -23.05 17.43
N LYS A 283 -11.06 -22.69 16.23
CA LYS A 283 -11.00 -21.30 15.75
C LYS A 283 -12.26 -20.94 14.96
N PRO A 284 -12.63 -19.65 14.88
CA PRO A 284 -13.67 -19.17 13.96
C PRO A 284 -13.35 -19.56 12.52
N PRO A 285 -14.35 -19.91 11.68
CA PRO A 285 -14.10 -20.32 10.29
C PRO A 285 -13.42 -19.22 9.47
N LYS A 286 -13.71 -17.95 9.76
CA LYS A 286 -13.09 -16.79 9.14
C LYS A 286 -11.80 -16.40 9.86
N GLY A 287 -10.67 -16.38 9.14
CA GLY A 287 -9.38 -15.91 9.67
C GLY A 287 -9.36 -14.40 9.82
N ARG A 288 -8.52 -13.91 10.73
CA ARG A 288 -8.33 -12.48 10.96
C ARG A 288 -6.94 -12.03 10.50
N LEU A 289 -6.91 -11.00 9.67
CA LEU A 289 -5.71 -10.30 9.27
C LEU A 289 -5.85 -8.83 9.69
N SER A 290 -4.92 -8.34 10.47
CA SER A 290 -4.94 -6.94 10.92
C SER A 290 -3.66 -6.23 10.54
N ILE A 291 -3.81 -5.00 10.03
CA ILE A 291 -2.72 -4.09 9.75
C ILE A 291 -2.94 -2.87 10.64
N SER A 292 -1.98 -2.57 11.50
CA SER A 292 -2.05 -1.39 12.35
C SER A 292 -0.82 -0.54 12.18
N VAL A 293 -1.03 0.76 11.97
CA VAL A 293 0.05 1.74 11.84
C VAL A 293 -0.02 2.69 13.02
N ARG A 294 1.12 2.96 13.65
CA ARG A 294 1.21 3.83 14.82
C ARG A 294 2.45 4.71 14.72
N ARG A 295 2.28 6.00 14.95
CA ARG A 295 3.40 6.94 15.03
C ARG A 295 4.07 6.85 16.41
N ARG A 296 5.38 6.80 16.42
CA ARG A 296 6.25 6.98 17.59
C ARG A 296 7.10 8.24 17.40
N PRO A 297 7.79 8.74 18.45
CA PRO A 297 8.61 9.96 18.34
C PRO A 297 9.64 9.89 17.20
N GLU A 298 10.31 8.76 17.02
CA GLU A 298 11.42 8.60 16.07
C GLU A 298 11.06 7.84 14.80
N ASN A 299 9.94 7.09 14.78
CA ASN A 299 9.57 6.22 13.68
C ASN A 299 8.07 5.98 13.60
N VAL A 300 7.66 5.29 12.56
CA VAL A 300 6.32 4.73 12.42
C VAL A 300 6.41 3.21 12.48
N VAL A 301 5.59 2.58 13.31
CA VAL A 301 5.50 1.12 13.41
C VAL A 301 4.29 0.66 12.60
N MET A 302 4.56 -0.18 11.59
CA MET A 302 3.55 -0.91 10.84
C MET A 302 3.55 -2.35 11.33
N GLU A 303 2.46 -2.77 11.98
CA GLU A 303 2.28 -4.13 12.49
C GLU A 303 1.26 -4.88 11.62
N ILE A 304 1.67 -6.03 11.11
CA ILE A 304 0.84 -6.97 10.37
C ILE A 304 0.67 -8.22 11.24
N ARG A 305 -0.58 -8.62 11.50
CA ARG A 305 -0.90 -9.74 12.36
C ARG A 305 -1.96 -10.64 11.74
N ASP A 306 -1.69 -11.94 11.69
CA ASP A 306 -2.66 -12.98 11.38
C ASP A 306 -2.95 -13.84 12.63
N ASP A 307 -4.08 -14.54 12.63
CA ASP A 307 -4.48 -15.53 13.63
C ASP A 307 -4.39 -16.97 13.10
N GLY A 308 -3.45 -17.20 12.16
CA GLY A 308 -3.26 -18.46 11.47
C GLY A 308 -2.55 -19.51 12.29
N ARG A 309 -1.90 -20.46 11.59
CA ARG A 309 -1.21 -21.60 12.22
C ARG A 309 0.09 -21.24 12.94
N GLY A 310 0.62 -20.03 12.73
CA GLY A 310 1.94 -19.62 13.21
C GLY A 310 3.08 -20.40 12.56
N ILE A 311 4.28 -20.20 13.09
CA ILE A 311 5.53 -20.81 12.59
C ILE A 311 6.00 -21.86 13.59
N ASN A 312 6.23 -23.07 13.12
CA ASN A 312 6.80 -24.15 13.92
C ASN A 312 8.32 -23.95 14.06
N ILE A 313 8.77 -23.54 15.23
CA ILE A 313 10.18 -23.25 15.55
C ILE A 313 11.04 -24.51 15.44
N THR A 314 10.50 -25.69 15.79
CA THR A 314 11.24 -26.95 15.71
C THR A 314 11.55 -27.30 14.27
N ALA A 315 10.55 -27.24 13.38
CA ALA A 315 10.73 -27.46 11.97
C ALA A 315 11.69 -26.43 11.32
N LEU A 316 11.64 -25.18 11.79
CA LEU A 316 12.56 -24.13 11.33
C LEU A 316 14.01 -24.43 11.72
N ARG A 317 14.25 -24.90 12.98
CA ARG A 317 15.58 -25.32 13.44
C ARG A 317 16.12 -26.50 12.63
N GLU A 318 15.29 -27.54 12.41
CA GLU A 318 15.68 -28.70 11.59
C GLU A 318 16.07 -28.30 10.18
N LYS A 319 15.32 -27.37 9.58
CA LYS A 319 15.63 -26.85 8.24
C LYS A 319 16.94 -26.06 8.23
N ALA A 320 17.18 -25.23 9.24
CA ALA A 320 18.42 -24.47 9.38
C ALA A 320 19.65 -25.39 9.51
N LEU A 321 19.51 -26.49 10.28
CA LEU A 321 20.57 -27.52 10.38
C LEU A 321 20.83 -28.19 9.02
N LYS A 322 19.80 -28.55 8.27
CA LYS A 322 19.93 -29.13 6.93
C LYS A 322 20.60 -28.19 5.94
N MET A 323 20.45 -26.89 6.12
CA MET A 323 21.11 -25.84 5.31
C MET A 323 22.54 -25.52 5.77
N GLY A 324 23.07 -26.23 6.76
CA GLY A 324 24.46 -26.10 7.20
C GLY A 324 24.68 -25.07 8.31
N THR A 325 23.64 -24.57 8.96
CA THR A 325 23.82 -23.69 10.14
C THR A 325 24.39 -24.53 11.31
N PRO A 326 25.50 -24.10 11.94
CA PRO A 326 26.09 -24.84 13.06
C PRO A 326 25.13 -24.97 14.25
N PRO A 327 25.04 -26.17 14.91
CA PRO A 327 24.17 -26.40 16.04
C PRO A 327 24.38 -25.39 17.19
N ASP A 328 25.63 -25.12 17.54
CA ASP A 328 26.01 -24.19 18.63
C ASP A 328 25.47 -22.77 18.39
N ARG A 329 25.43 -22.35 17.14
CA ARG A 329 24.86 -21.05 16.75
C ARG A 329 23.36 -21.03 16.94
N LEU A 330 22.67 -22.12 16.63
CA LEU A 330 21.20 -22.25 16.77
C LEU A 330 20.78 -22.34 18.24
N GLU A 331 21.60 -22.96 19.11
CA GLU A 331 21.33 -23.05 20.56
C GLU A 331 21.42 -21.69 21.24
N GLY A 332 22.34 -20.82 20.79
CA GLY A 332 22.50 -19.46 21.32
C GLY A 332 21.51 -18.42 20.77
N MET A 333 20.72 -18.77 19.75
CA MET A 333 19.79 -17.83 19.12
C MET A 333 18.51 -17.65 19.93
N SER A 334 18.06 -16.39 20.06
CA SER A 334 16.72 -16.10 20.58
C SER A 334 15.62 -16.59 19.63
N LYS A 335 14.39 -16.77 20.16
CA LYS A 335 13.21 -17.11 19.32
C LYS A 335 13.02 -16.09 18.18
N LYS A 336 13.26 -14.81 18.44
CA LYS A 336 13.14 -13.75 17.43
C LYS A 336 14.17 -13.89 16.32
N ASP A 337 15.42 -14.18 16.66
CA ASP A 337 16.50 -14.37 15.69
C ASP A 337 16.26 -15.60 14.82
N LEU A 338 15.75 -16.68 15.41
CA LEU A 338 15.34 -17.88 14.67
C LEU A 338 14.22 -17.59 13.68
N LEU A 339 13.19 -16.83 14.08
CA LEU A 339 12.10 -16.43 13.19
C LEU A 339 12.61 -15.57 12.04
N LEU A 340 13.55 -14.66 12.28
CA LEU A 340 14.18 -13.85 11.23
C LEU A 340 15.00 -14.67 10.24
N MET A 341 15.40 -15.91 10.56
CA MET A 341 16.01 -16.81 9.59
C MET A 341 15.08 -17.14 8.41
N THR A 342 13.75 -17.05 8.59
CA THR A 342 12.80 -17.20 7.47
C THR A 342 13.01 -16.17 6.37
N CYS A 343 13.71 -15.07 6.66
CA CYS A 343 14.11 -14.05 5.71
C CYS A 343 15.41 -14.41 4.94
N LEU A 344 16.03 -15.56 5.21
CA LEU A 344 17.18 -16.01 4.44
C LEU A 344 16.72 -16.76 3.18
N PRO A 345 17.42 -16.57 2.04
CA PRO A 345 17.09 -17.28 0.80
C PRO A 345 17.04 -18.81 1.03
N GLY A 346 15.98 -19.47 0.56
CA GLY A 346 15.80 -20.92 0.69
C GLY A 346 15.24 -21.40 2.03
N MET A 347 15.04 -20.54 3.02
CA MET A 347 14.49 -20.90 4.36
C MET A 347 12.96 -20.98 4.42
N SER A 348 12.24 -20.77 3.30
CA SER A 348 10.79 -20.94 3.26
C SER A 348 10.39 -22.36 3.71
N LEU A 349 9.47 -22.50 4.66
CA LEU A 349 8.95 -23.79 5.13
C LEU A 349 7.92 -24.42 4.17
N ALA A 350 7.56 -23.75 3.07
CA ALA A 350 6.67 -24.28 2.04
C ALA A 350 7.37 -25.41 1.27
N GLU A 351 6.72 -26.59 1.17
CA GLU A 351 7.23 -27.75 0.46
C GLU A 351 7.13 -27.63 -1.09
N GLU A 352 6.29 -26.72 -1.59
CA GLU A 352 6.13 -26.48 -3.02
C GLU A 352 6.45 -25.03 -3.35
N VAL A 353 7.40 -24.86 -4.24
CA VAL A 353 7.62 -23.60 -4.96
C VAL A 353 6.47 -23.48 -5.96
N THR A 354 5.41 -22.76 -5.59
CA THR A 354 4.36 -22.45 -6.56
C THR A 354 4.92 -21.50 -7.61
N ASP A 355 4.95 -21.96 -8.85
CA ASP A 355 5.47 -21.31 -10.06
C ASP A 355 4.78 -19.97 -10.44
N ILE A 356 3.97 -19.38 -9.56
CA ILE A 356 3.20 -18.14 -9.84
C ILE A 356 4.05 -16.87 -9.70
N SER A 357 5.26 -16.96 -9.12
CA SER A 357 6.22 -15.86 -9.08
C SER A 357 7.54 -16.33 -9.67
N GLY A 358 7.81 -16.04 -10.92
CA GLY A 358 9.01 -16.39 -11.66
C GLY A 358 10.38 -15.87 -11.15
N ARG A 359 10.44 -15.55 -9.86
CA ARG A 359 11.64 -15.28 -9.07
C ARG A 359 11.26 -15.70 -7.65
N GLY A 360 11.87 -16.71 -7.05
CA GLY A 360 11.64 -17.24 -5.71
C GLY A 360 11.45 -16.13 -4.65
N VAL A 361 10.26 -15.54 -4.59
CA VAL A 361 9.92 -14.36 -3.80
C VAL A 361 9.63 -14.83 -2.37
N GLY A 362 10.59 -14.65 -1.49
CA GLY A 362 10.52 -15.03 -0.07
C GLY A 362 10.44 -13.81 0.87
N MET A 363 10.48 -14.08 2.16
CA MET A 363 10.56 -13.08 3.22
C MET A 363 11.84 -12.20 3.15
N ASP A 364 12.85 -12.62 2.39
CA ASP A 364 14.07 -11.86 2.07
C ASP A 364 13.75 -10.52 1.41
N ILE A 365 12.83 -10.48 0.45
CA ILE A 365 12.40 -9.23 -0.23
C ILE A 365 11.73 -8.27 0.75
N VAL A 366 10.94 -8.78 1.71
CA VAL A 366 10.32 -7.95 2.73
C VAL A 366 11.40 -7.28 3.58
N LYS A 367 12.39 -8.07 4.03
CA LYS A 367 13.50 -7.57 4.84
C LYS A 367 14.34 -6.57 4.06
N GLU A 368 14.73 -6.88 2.83
CA GLU A 368 15.47 -5.98 1.95
C GLU A 368 14.72 -4.67 1.68
N GLY A 369 13.40 -4.75 1.43
CA GLY A 369 12.56 -3.58 1.24
C GLY A 369 12.55 -2.65 2.44
N VAL A 370 12.38 -3.20 3.65
CA VAL A 370 12.41 -2.43 4.90
C VAL A 370 13.81 -1.87 5.17
N GLU A 371 14.88 -2.66 4.99
CA GLU A 371 16.25 -2.22 5.21
C GLU A 371 16.70 -1.15 4.19
N SER A 372 16.19 -1.21 2.94
CA SER A 372 16.49 -0.23 1.89
C SER A 372 16.09 1.21 2.23
N ILE A 373 15.18 1.36 3.17
CA ILE A 373 14.73 2.66 3.70
C ILE A 373 15.27 2.94 5.10
N SER A 374 16.32 2.25 5.53
CA SER A 374 16.88 2.33 6.88
C SER A 374 15.88 1.97 7.99
N GLY A 375 14.89 1.15 7.66
CA GLY A 375 13.96 0.57 8.61
C GLY A 375 14.52 -0.70 9.25
N SER A 376 13.81 -1.22 10.24
CA SER A 376 14.10 -2.51 10.85
C SER A 376 12.83 -3.34 11.02
N MET A 377 13.00 -4.66 11.15
CA MET A 377 11.87 -5.58 11.22
C MET A 377 12.01 -6.51 12.42
N GLU A 378 10.91 -6.73 13.11
CA GLU A 378 10.78 -7.77 14.14
C GLU A 378 9.67 -8.75 13.75
N MET A 379 9.86 -10.00 14.15
CA MET A 379 8.86 -11.05 13.97
C MET A 379 8.63 -11.79 15.28
N ASP A 380 7.36 -12.05 15.58
CA ASP A 380 6.93 -12.95 16.65
C ASP A 380 5.86 -13.89 16.11
N SER A 381 5.92 -15.15 16.53
CA SER A 381 4.97 -16.17 16.10
C SER A 381 4.81 -17.24 17.16
N THR A 382 3.57 -17.69 17.35
CA THR A 382 3.23 -18.82 18.23
C THR A 382 2.46 -19.84 17.42
N GLU A 383 2.92 -21.09 17.46
CA GLU A 383 2.25 -22.18 16.75
C GLU A 383 0.82 -22.32 17.24
N GLY A 384 -0.13 -22.32 16.33
CA GLY A 384 -1.56 -22.37 16.61
C GLY A 384 -2.22 -21.03 16.88
N GLU A 385 -1.48 -19.94 17.15
CA GLU A 385 -2.04 -18.62 17.49
C GLU A 385 -1.86 -17.57 16.38
N GLY A 386 -0.86 -17.75 15.51
CA GLY A 386 -0.59 -16.87 14.37
C GLY A 386 0.78 -16.20 14.40
N THR A 387 0.95 -15.20 13.55
CA THR A 387 2.21 -14.46 13.37
C THR A 387 2.00 -12.96 13.46
N VAL A 388 2.98 -12.26 14.04
CA VAL A 388 3.03 -10.79 14.13
C VAL A 388 4.36 -10.33 13.54
N ILE A 389 4.29 -9.45 12.55
CA ILE A 389 5.46 -8.82 11.92
C ILE A 389 5.35 -7.32 12.17
N ARG A 390 6.43 -6.71 12.67
CA ARG A 390 6.52 -5.28 12.91
C ARG A 390 7.64 -4.71 12.07
N ALA A 391 7.30 -3.77 11.20
CA ALA A 391 8.25 -2.95 10.48
C ALA A 391 8.36 -1.58 11.16
N TYR A 392 9.56 -1.19 11.53
CA TYR A 392 9.89 0.13 12.08
C TYR A 392 10.41 0.99 10.93
N LEU A 393 9.63 1.97 10.52
CA LEU A 393 9.87 2.77 9.34
C LEU A 393 10.30 4.18 9.75
N PRO A 394 11.33 4.77 9.14
CA PRO A 394 11.67 6.17 9.39
C PRO A 394 10.56 7.08 8.85
N LEU A 395 10.43 8.27 9.41
CA LEU A 395 9.48 9.27 8.91
C LEU A 395 9.85 9.75 7.50
N SER A 396 11.13 9.77 7.18
CA SER A 396 11.70 10.17 5.88
C SER A 396 12.99 9.42 5.59
N VAL A 397 13.29 9.22 4.31
CA VAL A 397 14.52 8.57 3.82
C VAL A 397 15.56 9.60 3.35
N SER A 398 15.17 10.87 3.24
CA SER A 398 15.97 11.89 2.54
C SER A 398 17.14 12.42 3.33
N ILE A 399 17.12 12.38 4.67
CA ILE A 399 18.23 12.82 5.54
C ILE A 399 18.43 11.76 6.61
N ILE A 400 19.68 11.34 6.79
CA ILE A 400 20.10 10.38 7.80
C ILE A 400 20.89 11.13 8.85
N ASN A 401 20.52 10.98 10.12
CA ASN A 401 21.33 11.46 11.23
C ASN A 401 22.59 10.61 11.32
N VAL A 402 23.74 11.27 11.31
CA VAL A 402 25.05 10.61 11.37
C VAL A 402 25.86 11.12 12.55
N LEU A 403 26.67 10.23 13.15
CA LEU A 403 27.75 10.61 14.05
C LEU A 403 28.98 10.88 13.19
N MET A 404 29.53 12.10 13.31
CA MET A 404 30.77 12.45 12.65
C MET A 404 31.95 11.96 13.49
N LEU A 405 32.82 11.16 12.91
CA LEU A 405 34.02 10.60 13.53
C LEU A 405 35.26 11.16 12.85
N HIS A 406 36.21 11.61 13.64
CA HIS A 406 37.51 12.06 13.17
C HIS A 406 38.56 11.01 13.49
N PHE A 407 39.28 10.53 12.48
CA PHE A 407 40.44 9.66 12.61
C PHE A 407 41.64 10.32 11.92
N GLY A 408 42.48 11.00 12.68
CA GLY A 408 43.56 11.82 12.12
C GLY A 408 43.01 12.98 11.29
N GLU A 409 43.36 13.04 10.01
CA GLU A 409 42.87 14.07 9.07
C GLU A 409 41.60 13.66 8.31
N GLU A 410 41.14 12.40 8.45
CA GLU A 410 39.97 11.87 7.75
C GLU A 410 38.72 12.00 8.61
N MET A 411 37.60 12.31 7.93
CA MET A 411 36.28 12.45 8.54
C MET A 411 35.32 11.40 8.00
N PHE A 412 34.69 10.65 8.90
CA PHE A 412 33.71 9.60 8.57
C PHE A 412 32.35 9.95 9.15
N ALA A 413 31.28 9.62 8.39
CA ALA A 413 29.91 9.78 8.83
C ALA A 413 29.31 8.39 9.10
N LEU A 414 29.01 8.07 10.36
CA LEU A 414 28.39 6.82 10.78
C LEU A 414 26.91 7.03 11.05
N PRO A 415 25.98 6.37 10.32
CA PRO A 415 24.55 6.52 10.57
C PRO A 415 24.17 6.12 12.01
N LEU A 416 23.43 6.99 12.71
CA LEU A 416 22.99 6.75 14.10
C LEU A 416 22.17 5.49 14.27
N ALA A 417 21.43 5.10 13.23
CA ALA A 417 20.63 3.86 13.20
C ALA A 417 21.47 2.57 13.42
N HIS A 418 22.78 2.62 13.16
CA HIS A 418 23.71 1.50 13.36
C HIS A 418 24.48 1.57 14.69
N ILE A 419 24.22 2.59 15.50
CA ILE A 419 24.91 2.79 16.78
C ILE A 419 24.04 2.24 17.91
N VAL A 420 24.50 1.19 18.59
CA VAL A 420 23.80 0.62 19.74
C VAL A 420 24.04 1.46 21.00
N ARG A 421 25.27 1.89 21.21
CA ARG A 421 25.66 2.78 22.33
C ARG A 421 27.04 3.43 22.07
N ILE A 422 27.24 4.58 22.66
CA ILE A 422 28.53 5.25 22.73
C ILE A 422 29.08 4.98 24.14
N VAL A 423 30.34 4.55 24.24
CA VAL A 423 31.03 4.25 25.50
C VAL A 423 32.29 5.09 25.55
N GLU A 424 32.45 5.81 26.61
CA GLU A 424 33.71 6.51 26.93
C GLU A 424 34.71 5.49 27.48
N VAL A 425 35.95 5.44 26.95
CA VAL A 425 36.98 4.48 27.32
C VAL A 425 38.02 5.18 28.17
#